data_d4d2e24e368bfd31da82c09e5b203016
#
_entry.id   d4d2e24e368bfd31da82c09e5b203016
#
_cell.length_a   1.000
_cell.length_b   1.000
_cell.length_c   1.000
_cell.angle_alpha   90.00
_cell.angle_beta   90.00
_cell.angle_gamma   90.00
#
_symmetry.space_group_name_H-M   'P 1'
#
loop_
_entity.id
_entity.type
_entity.pdbx_description
1 polymer ?
#
loop_
_entity_poly.entity_id
_entity_poly.type
_entity_poly.pdbx_seq_one_letter_code
_entity_poly.pdbx_strand_id
1 'polypeptide(L)'
;MNLDDTEEKEIKSILMPLKLTGTSINALKMARTLARCCSARLEILSVVNSAAEPDASTDDTGATDMESAKTRIQDLYREPLKRVENLNVICRRGDPAREIVAHAAACEADLIVLGCHFRDDRPCYNRLGEVAQIIFQRAPCAVMLVPCQRSE
;
A
#
# COMPACT_ATOMS: atom_id res chain seq x y z
N MET A 1 2.74 -23.61 -26.63
CA MET A 1 2.02 -22.42 -26.18
C MET A 1 2.67 -21.21 -26.84
N ASN A 2 2.01 -20.64 -27.84
CA ASN A 2 2.51 -19.41 -28.47
C ASN A 2 2.18 -18.24 -27.53
N LEU A 3 3.19 -17.50 -27.12
CA LEU A 3 3.04 -16.29 -26.33
C LEU A 3 2.23 -15.19 -27.04
N ASP A 4 2.08 -15.31 -28.35
CA ASP A 4 1.32 -14.37 -29.18
C ASP A 4 -0.22 -14.47 -29.02
N ASP A 5 -0.72 -15.51 -28.35
CA ASP A 5 -2.15 -15.75 -28.17
C ASP A 5 -2.65 -15.39 -26.74
N THR A 6 -1.76 -14.84 -25.92
CA THR A 6 -2.14 -14.35 -24.58
C THR A 6 -2.39 -12.84 -24.68
N GLU A 7 -3.64 -12.44 -24.46
CA GLU A 7 -3.96 -11.04 -24.24
C GLU A 7 -3.03 -10.46 -23.15
N GLU A 8 -2.27 -9.44 -23.48
CA GLU A 8 -1.45 -8.74 -22.51
C GLU A 8 -2.36 -8.15 -21.44
N LYS A 9 -2.07 -8.49 -20.19
CA LYS A 9 -2.83 -7.95 -19.07
C LYS A 9 -2.41 -6.49 -18.82
N GLU A 10 -3.31 -5.56 -19.11
CA GLU A 10 -3.11 -4.16 -18.80
C GLU A 10 -3.22 -3.90 -17.29
N ILE A 11 -2.32 -3.08 -16.76
CA ILE A 11 -2.41 -2.59 -15.38
C ILE A 11 -3.28 -1.34 -15.37
N LYS A 12 -4.51 -1.47 -14.87
CA LYS A 12 -5.49 -0.38 -14.79
C LYS A 12 -5.75 0.10 -13.36
N SER A 13 -5.45 -0.72 -12.37
CA SER A 13 -5.69 -0.42 -10.95
C SER A 13 -4.51 -0.88 -10.10
N ILE A 14 -3.90 0.05 -9.40
CA ILE A 14 -2.79 -0.18 -8.49
C ILE A 14 -3.22 0.16 -7.07
N LEU A 15 -3.01 -0.77 -6.15
CA LEU A 15 -3.23 -0.57 -4.72
C LEU A 15 -1.90 -0.46 -4.01
N MET A 16 -1.72 0.59 -3.24
CA MET A 16 -0.56 0.77 -2.36
C MET A 16 -1.00 0.88 -0.92
N PRO A 17 -0.79 -0.15 -0.11
CA PRO A 17 -0.92 -0.05 1.33
C PRO A 17 0.15 0.86 1.93
N LEU A 18 -0.26 1.74 2.80
CA LEU A 18 0.61 2.75 3.39
C LEU A 18 0.44 2.79 4.90
N LYS A 19 1.55 2.70 5.63
CA LYS A 19 1.57 2.98 7.06
C LYS A 19 1.89 4.44 7.30
N LEU A 20 1.20 5.07 8.26
CA LEU A 20 1.46 6.46 8.65
C LEU A 20 2.86 6.66 9.25
N THR A 21 3.40 5.60 9.85
CA THR A 21 4.75 5.59 10.44
C THR A 21 5.66 4.68 9.62
N GLY A 22 6.79 5.20 9.17
CA GLY A 22 7.80 4.41 8.48
C GLY A 22 7.42 3.97 7.06
N THR A 23 6.68 4.79 6.35
CA THR A 23 6.33 4.50 4.97
C THR A 23 7.55 4.53 4.06
N SER A 24 7.64 3.55 3.19
CA SER A 24 8.63 3.52 2.14
C SER A 24 8.33 4.57 1.07
N ILE A 25 9.11 5.63 1.05
CA ILE A 25 9.03 6.63 -0.02
C ILE A 25 9.38 6.01 -1.38
N ASN A 26 10.22 4.99 -1.40
CA ASN A 26 10.56 4.29 -2.63
C ASN A 26 9.39 3.50 -3.21
N ALA A 27 8.60 2.84 -2.36
CA ALA A 27 7.37 2.18 -2.78
C ALA A 27 6.37 3.19 -3.34
N LEU A 28 6.23 4.35 -2.70
CA LEU A 28 5.35 5.42 -3.18
C LEU A 28 5.80 5.97 -4.53
N LYS A 29 7.10 6.22 -4.70
CA LYS A 29 7.67 6.65 -5.98
C LYS A 29 7.45 5.62 -7.08
N MET A 30 7.62 4.34 -6.76
CA MET A 30 7.39 3.25 -7.71
C MET A 30 5.92 3.15 -8.11
N ALA A 31 5.01 3.15 -7.14
CA ALA A 31 3.57 3.12 -7.40
C ALA A 31 3.12 4.30 -8.27
N ARG A 32 3.61 5.50 -7.96
CA ARG A 32 3.36 6.69 -8.77
C ARG A 32 3.87 6.56 -10.20
N THR A 33 5.10 6.08 -10.36
CA THR A 33 5.71 5.90 -11.68
C THR A 33 4.88 4.93 -12.53
N LEU A 34 4.52 3.79 -11.95
CA LEU A 34 3.71 2.79 -12.65
C LEU A 34 2.30 3.31 -12.97
N ALA A 35 1.65 4.00 -12.04
CA ALA A 35 0.34 4.59 -12.27
C ALA A 35 0.36 5.58 -13.45
N ARG A 36 1.41 6.38 -13.56
CA ARG A 36 1.58 7.31 -14.68
C ARG A 36 1.92 6.61 -16.00
N CYS A 37 2.84 5.66 -15.97
CA CYS A 37 3.24 4.93 -17.18
C CYS A 37 2.10 4.09 -17.76
N CYS A 38 1.28 3.50 -16.91
CA CYS A 38 0.16 2.65 -17.34
C CYS A 38 -1.16 3.41 -17.45
N SER A 39 -1.20 4.71 -17.13
CA SER A 39 -2.44 5.48 -16.99
C SER A 39 -3.44 4.79 -16.04
N ALA A 40 -2.91 4.19 -14.98
CA ALA A 40 -3.67 3.42 -14.01
C ALA A 40 -4.20 4.29 -12.88
N ARG A 41 -5.32 3.84 -12.31
CA ARG A 41 -5.82 4.37 -11.04
C ARG A 41 -4.88 3.94 -9.91
N LEU A 42 -4.50 4.88 -9.05
CA LEU A 42 -3.73 4.61 -7.84
C LEU A 42 -4.60 4.79 -6.60
N GLU A 43 -4.78 3.73 -5.84
CA GLU A 43 -5.44 3.77 -4.55
C GLU A 43 -4.41 3.59 -3.44
N ILE A 44 -4.39 4.53 -2.51
CA ILE A 44 -3.58 4.46 -1.30
C ILE A 44 -4.49 4.07 -0.15
N LEU A 45 -4.19 2.94 0.47
CA LEU A 45 -4.97 2.40 1.58
C LEU A 45 -4.13 2.40 2.86
N SER A 46 -4.58 3.13 3.84
CA SER A 46 -4.08 3.04 5.22
C SER A 46 -5.05 2.27 6.09
N VAL A 47 -4.54 1.28 6.80
CA VAL A 47 -5.34 0.50 7.75
C VAL A 47 -4.87 0.77 9.16
N VAL A 48 -5.78 1.30 9.97
CA VAL A 48 -5.56 1.47 11.40
C VAL A 48 -5.90 0.16 12.10
N ASN A 49 -4.91 -0.43 12.76
CA ASN A 49 -5.10 -1.70 13.47
C ASN A 49 -6.04 -1.51 14.66
N SER A 50 -7.16 -2.21 14.64
CA SER A 50 -8.14 -2.16 15.74
C SER A 50 -7.64 -2.84 17.03
N ALA A 51 -6.62 -3.69 16.93
CA ALA A 51 -6.01 -4.37 18.08
C ALA A 51 -4.83 -3.59 18.69
N ALA A 52 -4.35 -2.52 18.04
CA ALA A 52 -3.38 -1.63 18.65
C ALA A 52 -4.08 -0.87 19.78
N GLU A 53 -3.54 -0.97 21.00
CA GLU A 53 -4.00 -0.15 22.10
C GLU A 53 -3.95 1.32 21.70
N PRO A 54 -4.97 2.12 22.04
CA PRO A 54 -4.92 3.54 21.77
C PRO A 54 -3.71 4.11 22.50
N ASP A 55 -2.78 4.66 21.75
CA ASP A 55 -1.73 5.46 22.32
C ASP A 55 -2.39 6.54 23.18
N ALA A 56 -1.96 6.67 24.44
CA ALA A 56 -2.63 7.47 25.47
C ALA A 56 -2.69 8.99 25.17
N SER A 57 -2.36 9.38 23.96
CA SER A 57 -2.36 10.76 23.46
C SER A 57 -3.45 11.09 22.44
N THR A 58 -4.34 10.16 22.13
CA THR A 58 -5.44 10.42 21.20
C THR A 58 -6.78 10.45 21.91
N ASP A 59 -7.40 11.61 21.87
CA ASP A 59 -8.76 11.83 22.35
C ASP A 59 -9.77 10.93 21.64
N ASP A 60 -10.59 10.38 22.47
CA ASP A 60 -11.74 9.51 22.33
C ASP A 60 -12.75 9.87 21.23
N THR A 61 -12.45 9.56 19.96
CA THR A 61 -13.49 9.31 18.96
C THR A 61 -12.93 8.60 17.72
N GLY A 62 -13.22 7.32 17.57
CA GLY A 62 -12.71 6.48 16.49
C GLY A 62 -13.07 6.89 15.04
N ALA A 63 -13.96 7.87 14.87
CA ALA A 63 -14.26 8.46 13.56
C ALA A 63 -13.29 9.59 13.21
N THR A 64 -12.81 10.30 14.22
CA THR A 64 -11.85 11.41 14.07
C THR A 64 -10.49 10.90 13.63
N ASP A 65 -10.10 9.69 14.04
CA ASP A 65 -8.83 9.07 13.70
C ASP A 65 -8.68 8.76 12.21
N MET A 66 -9.72 8.27 11.56
CA MET A 66 -9.64 7.89 10.14
C MET A 66 -9.60 9.12 9.23
N GLU A 67 -10.37 10.14 9.51
CA GLU A 67 -10.37 11.38 8.74
C GLU A 67 -9.06 12.15 8.97
N SER A 68 -8.56 12.17 10.20
CA SER A 68 -7.25 12.73 10.52
C SER A 68 -6.11 11.97 9.83
N ALA A 69 -6.17 10.65 9.79
CA ALA A 69 -5.20 9.82 9.08
C ALA A 69 -5.20 10.11 7.59
N LYS A 70 -6.37 10.21 6.97
CA LYS A 70 -6.53 10.56 5.56
C LYS A 70 -5.95 11.94 5.25
N THR A 71 -6.28 12.93 6.07
CA THR A 71 -5.75 14.29 5.94
C THR A 71 -4.22 14.33 6.06
N ARG A 72 -3.67 13.60 7.04
CA ARG A 72 -2.20 13.50 7.22
C ARG A 72 -1.52 12.87 6.01
N ILE A 73 -2.10 11.83 5.42
CA ILE A 73 -1.57 11.21 4.19
C ILE A 73 -1.59 12.22 3.05
N GLN A 74 -2.70 12.91 2.86
CA GLN A 74 -2.85 13.91 1.82
C GLN A 74 -1.86 15.06 1.96
N ASP A 75 -1.60 15.51 3.20
CA ASP A 75 -0.66 16.60 3.46
C ASP A 75 0.80 16.17 3.33
N LEU A 76 1.17 15.01 3.91
CA LEU A 76 2.54 14.49 3.88
C LEU A 76 3.00 14.11 2.47
N TYR A 77 2.09 13.59 1.67
CA TYR A 77 2.41 13.05 0.35
C TYR A 77 1.84 13.89 -0.80
N ARG A 78 1.39 15.11 -0.52
CA ARG A 78 0.86 16.03 -1.53
C ARG A 78 1.80 16.19 -2.71
N GLU A 79 3.07 16.50 -2.45
CA GLU A 79 4.06 16.72 -3.52
C GLU A 79 4.40 15.45 -4.30
N PRO A 80 4.70 14.29 -3.65
CA PRO A 80 4.90 13.05 -4.38
C PRO A 80 3.72 12.61 -5.22
N LEU A 81 2.50 12.92 -4.81
CA LEU A 81 1.27 12.46 -5.47
C LEU A 81 0.66 13.47 -6.45
N LYS A 82 1.20 14.68 -6.52
CA LYS A 82 0.65 15.81 -7.29
C LYS A 82 0.42 15.53 -8.79
N ARG A 83 1.15 14.57 -9.35
CA ARG A 83 1.07 14.24 -10.78
C ARG A 83 0.32 12.94 -11.09
N VAL A 84 -0.39 12.41 -10.13
CA VAL A 84 -1.25 11.25 -10.34
C VAL A 84 -2.67 11.74 -10.63
N GLU A 85 -3.13 11.53 -11.84
CA GLU A 85 -4.43 12.05 -12.28
C GLU A 85 -5.60 11.33 -11.61
N ASN A 86 -5.49 10.03 -11.42
CA ASN A 86 -6.54 9.20 -10.83
C ASN A 86 -6.06 8.61 -9.50
N LEU A 87 -6.11 9.44 -8.47
CA LEU A 87 -5.67 9.10 -7.11
C LEU A 87 -6.85 9.04 -6.16
N ASN A 88 -6.91 7.98 -5.37
CA ASN A 88 -7.84 7.87 -4.25
C ASN A 88 -7.08 7.48 -2.97
N VAL A 89 -7.41 8.15 -1.88
CA VAL A 89 -6.83 7.88 -0.55
C VAL A 89 -7.92 7.37 0.37
N ILE A 90 -7.73 6.17 0.90
CA ILE A 90 -8.72 5.46 1.70
C ILE A 90 -8.09 5.09 3.03
N CYS A 91 -8.83 5.30 4.11
CA CYS A 91 -8.48 4.84 5.44
C CYS A 91 -9.54 3.86 5.93
N ARG A 92 -9.09 2.75 6.51
CA ARG A 92 -9.96 1.73 7.12
C ARG A 92 -9.44 1.34 8.49
N ARG A 93 -10.34 0.79 9.29
CA ARG A 93 -9.99 0.20 10.58
C ARG A 93 -10.18 -1.30 10.50
N GLY A 94 -9.23 -2.06 11.00
CA GLY A 94 -9.32 -3.51 11.03
C GLY A 94 -7.96 -4.19 11.09
N ASP A 95 -7.94 -5.45 10.74
CA ASP A 95 -6.70 -6.20 10.54
C ASP A 95 -6.05 -5.80 9.21
N PRO A 96 -4.81 -5.32 9.20
CA PRO A 96 -4.20 -4.78 7.99
C PRO A 96 -4.17 -5.76 6.82
N ALA A 97 -3.76 -7.00 7.04
CA ALA A 97 -3.64 -7.98 5.97
C ALA A 97 -5.01 -8.32 5.36
N ARG A 98 -6.01 -8.50 6.20
CA ARG A 98 -7.38 -8.82 5.76
C ARG A 98 -8.00 -7.66 4.99
N GLU A 99 -7.87 -6.45 5.50
CA GLU A 99 -8.43 -5.25 4.87
C GLU A 99 -7.77 -4.96 3.52
N ILE A 100 -6.45 -5.14 3.41
CA ILE A 100 -5.72 -4.95 2.16
C ILE A 100 -6.14 -5.97 1.11
N VAL A 101 -6.19 -7.24 1.45
CA VAL A 101 -6.61 -8.31 0.53
C VAL A 101 -8.07 -8.12 0.10
N ALA A 102 -8.97 -7.82 1.04
CA ALA A 102 -10.37 -7.57 0.75
C ALA A 102 -10.55 -6.35 -0.16
N HIS A 103 -9.83 -5.27 0.10
CA HIS A 103 -9.89 -4.08 -0.74
C HIS A 103 -9.33 -4.31 -2.14
N ALA A 104 -8.22 -5.06 -2.26
CA ALA A 104 -7.65 -5.42 -3.55
C ALA A 104 -8.65 -6.21 -4.42
N ALA A 105 -9.40 -7.12 -3.81
CA ALA A 105 -10.47 -7.84 -4.51
C ALA A 105 -11.64 -6.92 -4.90
N ALA A 106 -12.08 -6.06 -3.97
CA ALA A 106 -13.22 -5.17 -4.20
C ALA A 106 -12.96 -4.11 -5.27
N CYS A 107 -11.74 -3.57 -5.34
CA CYS A 107 -11.35 -2.58 -6.35
C CYS A 107 -10.78 -3.20 -7.63
N GLU A 108 -10.77 -4.51 -7.73
CA GLU A 108 -10.20 -5.24 -8.87
C GLU A 108 -8.77 -4.80 -9.18
N ALA A 109 -7.93 -4.74 -8.14
CA ALA A 109 -6.54 -4.34 -8.29
C ALA A 109 -5.78 -5.31 -9.21
N ASP A 110 -4.99 -4.75 -10.11
CA ASP A 110 -4.10 -5.51 -10.98
C ASP A 110 -2.72 -5.70 -10.36
N LEU A 111 -2.35 -4.79 -9.47
CA LEU A 111 -1.05 -4.78 -8.80
C LEU A 111 -1.17 -4.19 -7.40
N ILE A 112 -0.56 -4.88 -6.43
CA ILE A 112 -0.31 -4.32 -5.09
C ILE A 112 1.17 -3.97 -4.99
N VAL A 113 1.49 -2.74 -4.59
CA VAL A 113 2.87 -2.28 -4.36
C VAL A 113 3.10 -2.17 -2.86
N LEU A 114 4.01 -3.00 -2.33
CA LEU A 114 4.36 -3.06 -0.91
C LEU A 114 5.77 -2.54 -0.67
N GLY A 115 5.94 -1.67 0.32
CA GLY A 115 7.26 -1.34 0.86
C GLY A 115 7.74 -2.43 1.82
N CYS A 116 8.98 -2.85 1.66
CA CYS A 116 9.63 -3.79 2.58
C CYS A 116 10.64 -3.06 3.44
N HIS A 117 10.48 -3.15 4.76
CA HIS A 117 11.49 -2.70 5.71
C HIS A 117 12.43 -3.86 6.04
N PHE A 118 13.72 -3.61 5.86
CA PHE A 118 14.74 -4.52 6.34
C PHE A 118 15.05 -4.18 7.80
N ARG A 119 14.70 -5.07 8.70
CA ARG A 119 15.25 -5.03 10.04
C ARG A 119 16.49 -5.94 10.07
N ASP A 120 17.62 -5.36 10.45
CA ASP A 120 18.93 -6.01 10.59
C ASP A 120 19.47 -6.69 9.32
N ASP A 121 20.75 -6.96 9.29
CA ASP A 121 21.56 -7.45 8.16
C ASP A 121 21.15 -8.78 7.50
N ARG A 122 19.89 -9.20 7.63
CA ARG A 122 19.42 -10.47 7.06
C ARG A 122 18.68 -10.28 5.73
N PRO A 123 18.78 -11.26 4.81
CA PRO A 123 18.12 -11.18 3.51
C PRO A 123 16.59 -11.08 3.61
N CYS A 124 15.97 -10.33 2.71
CA CYS A 124 14.53 -10.06 2.65
C CYS A 124 13.63 -11.28 2.74
N TYR A 125 14.01 -12.36 2.09
CA TYR A 125 13.16 -13.53 1.95
C TYR A 125 12.88 -14.23 3.28
N ASN A 126 13.71 -14.01 4.29
CA ASN A 126 13.50 -14.55 5.63
C ASN A 126 12.80 -13.60 6.59
N ARG A 127 12.39 -12.39 6.12
CA ARG A 127 11.87 -11.33 6.96
C ARG A 127 10.82 -10.45 6.31
N LEU A 128 10.07 -10.99 5.41
CA LEU A 128 8.79 -10.39 5.09
C LEU A 128 8.00 -10.31 6.38
N GLY A 129 7.59 -9.09 6.77
CA GLY A 129 6.71 -8.93 7.91
C GLY A 129 5.45 -9.78 7.73
N GLU A 130 4.83 -10.16 8.82
CA GLU A 130 3.65 -11.03 8.82
C GLU A 130 2.57 -10.54 7.85
N VAL A 131 2.29 -9.23 7.84
CA VAL A 131 1.31 -8.62 6.92
C VAL A 131 1.68 -8.84 5.46
N ALA A 132 2.95 -8.61 5.11
CA ALA A 132 3.42 -8.80 3.74
C ALA A 132 3.37 -10.26 3.30
N GLN A 133 3.66 -11.19 4.19
CA GLN A 133 3.53 -12.63 3.91
C GLN A 133 2.08 -13.03 3.61
N ILE A 134 1.14 -12.59 4.42
CA ILE A 134 -0.28 -12.90 4.24
C ILE A 134 -0.79 -12.29 2.93
N ILE A 135 -0.42 -11.05 2.63
CA ILE A 135 -0.79 -10.40 1.37
C ILE A 135 -0.24 -11.19 0.19
N PHE A 136 1.04 -11.56 0.24
CA PHE A 136 1.68 -12.32 -0.83
C PHE A 136 1.00 -13.67 -1.10
N GLN A 137 0.55 -14.34 -0.04
CA GLN A 137 -0.12 -15.63 -0.16
C GLN A 137 -1.57 -15.53 -0.62
N ARG A 138 -2.27 -14.45 -0.31
CA ARG A 138 -3.72 -14.31 -0.50
C ARG A 138 -4.15 -13.23 -1.48
N ALA A 139 -3.22 -12.48 -2.02
CA ALA A 139 -3.54 -11.40 -2.97
C ALA A 139 -4.24 -11.96 -4.22
N PRO A 140 -5.31 -11.30 -4.69
CA PRO A 140 -6.00 -11.69 -5.92
C PRO A 140 -5.27 -11.26 -7.20
N CYS A 141 -4.11 -10.63 -7.07
CA CYS A 141 -3.35 -10.03 -8.16
C CYS A 141 -1.85 -10.11 -7.92
N ALA A 142 -1.07 -9.59 -8.85
CA ALA A 142 0.38 -9.46 -8.69
C ALA A 142 0.74 -8.58 -7.49
N VAL A 143 1.84 -8.91 -6.83
CA VAL A 143 2.39 -8.18 -5.69
C VAL A 143 3.84 -7.81 -5.99
N MET A 144 4.13 -6.52 -5.93
CA MET A 144 5.48 -5.98 -6.08
C MET A 144 6.01 -5.56 -4.72
N LEU A 145 7.17 -6.09 -4.35
CA LEU A 145 7.87 -5.72 -3.14
C LEU A 145 8.97 -4.70 -3.47
N VAL A 146 8.91 -3.54 -2.84
CA VAL A 146 9.89 -2.47 -3.05
C VAL A 146 10.74 -2.31 -1.80
N PRO A 147 12.05 -2.55 -1.88
CA PRO A 147 12.94 -2.38 -0.74
C PRO A 147 12.99 -0.92 -0.28
N CYS A 148 12.95 -0.72 1.02
CA CYS A 148 13.29 0.57 1.62
C CYS A 148 14.80 0.76 1.57
N GLN A 149 15.25 1.97 1.25
CA GLN A 149 16.68 2.27 1.37
C GLN A 149 17.12 2.13 2.83
N ARG A 150 18.26 1.49 3.02
CA ARG A 150 18.95 1.57 4.31
C ARG A 150 19.29 3.03 4.58
N SER A 151 18.93 3.52 5.74
CA SER A 151 19.57 4.72 6.27
C SER A 151 21.02 4.34 6.51
N GLU A 152 21.90 4.92 5.75
CA GLU A 152 23.32 4.84 6.06
C GLU A 152 23.61 5.50 7.40
#